data_62f237a62371a20370daac26d0be99ce
#
_entry.id   62f237a62371a20370daac26d0be99ce
#
_cell.length_a   1.000
_cell.length_b   1.000
_cell.length_c   1.000
_cell.angle_alpha   90.00
_cell.angle_beta   90.00
_cell.angle_gamma   90.00
#
_symmetry.space_group_name_H-M   'P 1'
#
loop_
_entity.id
_entity.type
_entity.pdbx_description
1 polymer ?
#
loop_
_entity_poly.entity_id
_entity_poly.type
_entity_poly.pdbx_seq_one_letter_code
_entity_poly.pdbx_strand_id
1 'polypeptide(L)'
;GFGVAGCADVDTVSRNTPISSPEFDTQSFAIARDYAVQAVTFAAPSDLRVSESNSYYPNADVVWRGDPIGDRVSQIGAIFATAGERNKSVLNGEVPVIVDFQLVRFHGVTERTRLSVGGDYNIEFMMSVRNAVTGELIEAPRCVNTNLSAPGGIAALMLEQKGQTEKVRVTDLLTQVIRDELSGSYTI
;
A
#
# COMPACT_ATOMS: atom_id res chain seq x y z
N GLY A 1 16.32 18.79 6.95
CA GLY A 1 14.99 18.71 6.43
C GLY A 1 14.96 17.78 5.23
N PHE A 2 14.45 16.55 5.42
CA PHE A 2 14.22 15.64 4.31
C PHE A 2 12.81 15.88 3.79
N GLY A 3 12.69 16.27 2.50
CA GLY A 3 11.41 16.49 1.86
C GLY A 3 10.68 15.16 1.62
N VAL A 4 9.39 15.14 1.93
CA VAL A 4 8.49 14.03 1.63
C VAL A 4 8.25 14.03 0.12
N ALA A 5 8.74 13.01 -0.58
CA ALA A 5 8.36 12.78 -1.97
C ALA A 5 6.96 12.16 -1.99
N GLY A 6 5.95 12.97 -2.26
CA GLY A 6 4.62 12.47 -2.61
C GLY A 6 4.65 11.81 -3.99
N CYS A 7 3.74 10.88 -4.22
CA CYS A 7 3.50 10.30 -5.53
C CYS A 7 2.91 11.39 -6.46
N ALA A 8 3.77 12.10 -7.19
CA ALA A 8 3.36 13.08 -8.17
C ALA A 8 3.93 12.72 -9.54
N ASP A 9 3.05 12.50 -10.50
CA ASP A 9 3.43 12.45 -11.91
C ASP A 9 3.83 13.86 -12.37
N VAL A 10 5.06 14.00 -12.83
CA VAL A 10 5.55 15.24 -13.41
C VAL A 10 5.53 15.11 -14.94
N ASP A 11 4.45 15.61 -15.53
CA ASP A 11 4.38 15.82 -16.98
C ASP A 11 5.13 17.11 -17.32
N THR A 12 6.38 17.01 -17.76
CA THR A 12 7.14 18.14 -18.26
C THR A 12 7.19 18.11 -19.78
N VAL A 13 6.35 18.94 -20.39
CA VAL A 13 6.48 19.29 -21.81
C VAL A 13 7.59 20.31 -21.95
N SER A 14 8.75 19.88 -22.45
CA SER A 14 9.81 20.81 -22.88
C SER A 14 9.95 20.82 -24.37
N ARG A 15 9.85 22.01 -24.95
CA ARG A 15 10.09 22.27 -26.37
C ARG A 15 11.57 22.48 -26.66
N ASN A 16 12.06 21.75 -27.67
CA ASN A 16 13.05 22.14 -28.67
C ASN A 16 14.54 22.18 -28.34
N THR A 17 15.32 21.27 -28.83
CA THR A 17 16.16 21.32 -30.07
C THR A 17 16.91 20.00 -30.21
N PRO A 18 17.22 19.47 -31.43
CA PRO A 18 17.90 18.21 -31.58
C PRO A 18 19.41 18.40 -31.43
N ILE A 19 19.91 18.13 -30.26
CA ILE A 19 21.32 17.76 -30.11
C ILE A 19 21.32 16.24 -30.14
N SER A 20 21.85 15.65 -31.20
CA SER A 20 22.11 14.22 -31.28
C SER A 20 23.11 13.84 -30.20
N SER A 21 22.61 13.57 -29.01
CA SER A 21 23.36 12.82 -28.00
C SER A 21 23.40 11.37 -28.46
N PRO A 22 24.51 10.64 -28.29
CA PRO A 22 24.51 9.23 -28.59
C PRO A 22 23.39 8.59 -27.74
N GLU A 23 22.43 7.96 -28.38
CA GLU A 23 21.46 7.11 -27.73
C GLU A 23 22.24 5.99 -27.07
N PHE A 24 22.48 6.10 -25.77
CA PHE A 24 22.80 4.93 -24.98
C PHE A 24 21.54 4.08 -24.99
N ASP A 25 21.59 3.02 -25.79
CA ASP A 25 20.58 1.97 -25.78
C ASP A 25 20.63 1.32 -24.40
N THR A 26 19.84 1.89 -23.48
CA THR A 26 19.65 1.33 -22.14
C THR A 26 18.75 0.13 -22.33
N GLN A 27 19.36 -1.03 -22.62
CA GLN A 27 18.61 -2.27 -22.68
C GLN A 27 18.02 -2.51 -21.29
N SER A 28 16.72 -2.31 -21.17
CA SER A 28 15.99 -2.67 -19.98
C SER A 28 15.73 -4.17 -19.99
N PHE A 29 16.10 -4.85 -18.91
CA PHE A 29 15.89 -6.29 -18.77
C PHE A 29 14.74 -6.55 -17.81
N ALA A 30 13.77 -7.37 -18.24
CA ALA A 30 12.74 -7.88 -17.36
C ALA A 30 13.25 -9.07 -16.56
N ILE A 31 13.20 -8.96 -15.25
CA ILE A 31 13.59 -10.02 -14.31
C ILE A 31 12.33 -10.60 -13.70
N ALA A 32 12.13 -11.91 -13.86
CA ALA A 32 11.01 -12.60 -13.21
C ALA A 32 11.19 -12.61 -11.69
N ARG A 33 10.14 -12.30 -10.96
CA ARG A 33 10.08 -12.42 -9.51
C ARG A 33 9.87 -13.87 -9.13
N ASP A 34 10.81 -14.42 -8.41
CA ASP A 34 10.75 -15.78 -7.86
C ASP A 34 11.01 -15.72 -6.35
N TYR A 35 10.15 -14.95 -5.67
CA TYR A 35 10.34 -14.58 -4.28
C TYR A 35 9.74 -15.60 -3.30
N ALA A 36 10.50 -15.86 -2.22
CA ALA A 36 10.03 -16.50 -1.01
C ALA A 36 9.99 -15.44 0.11
N VAL A 37 8.81 -14.96 0.44
CA VAL A 37 8.64 -13.92 1.49
C VAL A 37 8.95 -14.51 2.86
N GLN A 38 10.02 -14.03 3.50
CA GLN A 38 10.45 -14.46 4.83
C GLN A 38 9.85 -13.58 5.93
N ALA A 39 9.82 -12.28 5.70
CA ALA A 39 9.29 -11.30 6.63
C ALA A 39 8.77 -10.08 5.90
N VAL A 40 7.92 -9.33 6.60
CA VAL A 40 7.53 -7.98 6.19
C VAL A 40 7.84 -7.01 7.33
N THR A 41 8.19 -5.78 6.98
CA THR A 41 8.32 -4.67 7.93
C THR A 41 7.32 -3.59 7.61
N PHE A 42 6.92 -2.83 8.61
CA PHE A 42 6.01 -1.72 8.45
C PHE A 42 6.54 -0.51 9.22
N ALA A 43 6.57 0.63 8.56
CA ALA A 43 6.91 1.92 9.15
C ALA A 43 5.88 2.96 8.74
N ALA A 44 5.68 3.95 9.61
CA ALA A 44 4.87 5.12 9.31
C ALA A 44 5.63 6.38 9.71
N PRO A 45 5.72 7.41 8.85
CA PRO A 45 6.27 8.70 9.22
C PRO A 45 5.52 9.32 10.40
N SER A 46 6.23 9.97 11.30
CA SER A 46 5.65 10.55 12.51
C SER A 46 4.80 11.80 12.26
N ASP A 47 4.85 12.36 11.08
CA ASP A 47 4.10 13.55 10.64
C ASP A 47 2.76 13.21 9.97
N LEU A 48 2.41 11.94 9.83
CA LEU A 48 1.09 11.55 9.34
C LEU A 48 -0.01 12.05 10.28
N ARG A 49 -0.96 12.76 9.70
CA ARG A 49 -2.10 13.29 10.44
C ARG A 49 -3.16 12.21 10.63
N VAL A 50 -3.35 11.78 11.86
CA VAL A 50 -4.40 10.83 12.25
C VAL A 50 -5.63 11.60 12.71
N SER A 51 -6.82 11.21 12.27
CA SER A 51 -8.08 11.84 12.68
C SER A 51 -9.05 10.85 13.29
N GLU A 52 -9.61 11.24 14.44
CA GLU A 52 -10.76 10.58 15.09
C GLU A 52 -12.07 11.35 14.83
N SER A 53 -12.05 12.41 14.01
CA SER A 53 -13.26 13.17 13.64
C SER A 53 -14.26 12.28 12.92
N ASN A 54 -15.53 12.34 13.35
CA ASN A 54 -16.63 11.65 12.69
C ASN A 54 -17.35 12.57 11.67
N SER A 55 -16.58 13.37 10.93
CA SER A 55 -17.08 14.11 9.77
C SER A 55 -17.20 13.19 8.54
N TYR A 56 -17.90 13.63 7.50
CA TYR A 56 -18.04 12.81 6.28
C TYR A 56 -16.69 12.51 5.62
N TYR A 57 -15.80 13.50 5.62
CA TYR A 57 -14.45 13.35 5.05
C TYR A 57 -13.44 14.16 5.89
N PRO A 58 -12.79 13.54 6.88
CA PRO A 58 -11.76 14.22 7.67
C PRO A 58 -10.56 14.62 6.80
N ASN A 59 -10.05 15.83 7.02
CA ASN A 59 -8.80 16.26 6.39
C ASN A 59 -7.60 15.66 7.15
N ALA A 60 -7.26 14.43 6.82
CA ALA A 60 -6.21 13.65 7.47
C ALA A 60 -5.58 12.65 6.50
N ASP A 61 -4.41 12.15 6.87
CA ASP A 61 -3.71 11.11 6.12
C ASP A 61 -4.17 9.71 6.55
N VAL A 62 -4.52 9.59 7.83
CA VAL A 62 -4.99 8.33 8.43
C VAL A 62 -6.39 8.50 9.02
N VAL A 63 -7.33 7.71 8.50
CA VAL A 63 -8.69 7.52 9.04
C VAL A 63 -8.98 6.03 9.04
N TRP A 64 -9.10 5.44 10.24
CA TRP A 64 -9.37 4.02 10.40
C TRP A 64 -10.41 3.78 11.49
N ARG A 65 -11.42 2.97 11.19
CA ARG A 65 -12.54 2.63 12.08
C ARG A 65 -12.84 1.13 12.18
N GLY A 66 -12.04 0.31 11.54
CA GLY A 66 -12.21 -1.15 11.55
C GLY A 66 -11.75 -1.84 12.84
N ASP A 67 -11.14 -1.09 13.77
CA ASP A 67 -10.74 -1.53 15.10
C ASP A 67 -11.31 -0.56 16.16
N PRO A 68 -11.44 -0.98 17.43
CA PRO A 68 -11.75 -0.09 18.54
C PRO A 68 -10.78 1.09 18.62
N ILE A 69 -11.17 2.18 19.28
CA ILE A 69 -10.30 3.35 19.47
C ILE A 69 -8.98 2.93 20.09
N GLY A 70 -7.88 3.36 19.49
CA GLY A 70 -6.53 3.01 19.90
C GLY A 70 -5.49 3.61 18.97
N ASP A 71 -4.28 3.06 19.00
CA ASP A 71 -3.20 3.45 18.10
C ASP A 71 -3.49 3.00 16.66
N ARG A 72 -3.97 3.94 15.85
CA ARG A 72 -4.38 3.67 14.47
C ARG A 72 -3.23 3.19 13.59
N VAL A 73 -2.03 3.73 13.79
CA VAL A 73 -0.85 3.34 13.02
C VAL A 73 -0.46 1.90 13.34
N SER A 74 -0.43 1.52 14.61
CA SER A 74 -0.17 0.15 15.03
C SER A 74 -1.24 -0.83 14.52
N GLN A 75 -2.51 -0.45 14.53
CA GLN A 75 -3.62 -1.25 14.00
C GLN A 75 -3.45 -1.50 12.49
N ILE A 76 -3.08 -0.47 11.73
CA ILE A 76 -2.80 -0.58 10.29
C ILE A 76 -1.56 -1.46 10.06
N GLY A 77 -0.50 -1.27 10.84
CA GLY A 77 0.69 -2.13 10.79
C GLY A 77 0.36 -3.61 10.96
N ALA A 78 -0.58 -3.94 11.85
CA ALA A 78 -1.05 -5.31 12.04
C ALA A 78 -1.81 -5.86 10.82
N ILE A 79 -2.50 -5.01 10.05
CA ILE A 79 -3.14 -5.40 8.79
C ILE A 79 -2.07 -5.75 7.75
N PHE A 80 -1.04 -4.91 7.58
CA PHE A 80 0.08 -5.20 6.67
C PHE A 80 0.83 -6.47 7.07
N ALA A 81 1.08 -6.68 8.37
CA ALA A 81 1.70 -7.90 8.88
C ALA A 81 0.86 -9.14 8.53
N THR A 82 -0.46 -9.09 8.74
CA THR A 82 -1.37 -10.19 8.40
C THR A 82 -1.38 -10.48 6.90
N ALA A 83 -1.44 -9.44 6.07
CA ALA A 83 -1.38 -9.57 4.62
C ALA A 83 -0.04 -10.18 4.15
N GLY A 84 1.06 -9.79 4.78
CA GLY A 84 2.38 -10.36 4.55
C GLY A 84 2.46 -11.84 4.92
N GLU A 85 1.98 -12.22 6.10
CA GLU A 85 1.96 -13.61 6.54
C GLU A 85 1.14 -14.51 5.61
N ARG A 86 -0.01 -14.05 5.14
CA ARG A 86 -0.83 -14.78 4.18
C ARG A 86 -0.10 -15.03 2.86
N ASN A 87 0.80 -14.14 2.46
CA ASN A 87 1.59 -14.28 1.23
C ASN A 87 2.79 -15.22 1.37
N LYS A 88 3.30 -15.46 2.58
CA LYS A 88 4.41 -16.42 2.80
C LYS A 88 4.08 -17.83 2.31
N SER A 89 2.84 -18.29 2.49
CA SER A 89 2.43 -19.62 2.07
C SER A 89 2.25 -19.76 0.56
N VAL A 90 2.13 -18.66 -0.16
CA VAL A 90 1.85 -18.62 -1.61
C VAL A 90 3.10 -18.24 -2.40
N LEU A 91 3.88 -17.28 -1.91
CA LEU A 91 5.12 -16.81 -2.53
C LEU A 91 6.30 -17.57 -1.90
N ASN A 92 6.61 -18.72 -2.46
CA ASN A 92 7.59 -19.69 -1.97
C ASN A 92 8.66 -20.02 -3.02
N GLY A 93 9.09 -19.01 -3.78
CA GLY A 93 10.13 -19.12 -4.81
C GLY A 93 11.54 -19.35 -4.25
N GLU A 94 12.55 -19.20 -5.10
CA GLU A 94 13.94 -19.48 -4.77
C GLU A 94 14.66 -18.31 -4.05
N VAL A 95 14.16 -17.07 -4.21
CA VAL A 95 14.84 -15.88 -3.67
C VAL A 95 14.19 -15.48 -2.34
N PRO A 96 14.85 -15.68 -1.19
CA PRO A 96 14.31 -15.26 0.09
C PRO A 96 14.35 -13.74 0.22
N VAL A 97 13.20 -13.13 0.50
CA VAL A 97 13.05 -11.68 0.56
C VAL A 97 12.40 -11.19 1.84
N ILE A 98 12.74 -9.96 2.20
CA ILE A 98 12.01 -9.13 3.16
C ILE A 98 11.36 -8.01 2.37
N VAL A 99 10.08 -7.78 2.63
CA VAL A 99 9.31 -6.71 2.01
C VAL A 99 9.14 -5.60 3.04
N ASP A 100 9.58 -4.40 2.69
CA ASP A 100 9.49 -3.24 3.57
C ASP A 100 8.37 -2.32 3.08
N PHE A 101 7.43 -2.00 3.98
CA PHE A 101 6.33 -1.09 3.73
C PHE A 101 6.52 0.22 4.51
N GLN A 102 6.28 1.34 3.86
CA GLN A 102 6.18 2.65 4.51
C GLN A 102 4.84 3.27 4.17
N LEU A 103 4.04 3.55 5.19
CA LEU A 103 2.73 4.15 5.01
C LEU A 103 2.86 5.58 4.48
N VAL A 104 2.05 5.91 3.47
CA VAL A 104 1.88 7.27 2.96
C VAL A 104 0.49 7.79 3.32
N ARG A 105 -0.53 6.97 3.10
CA ARG A 105 -1.93 7.32 3.35
C ARG A 105 -2.74 6.06 3.65
N PHE A 106 -3.67 6.18 4.61
CA PHE A 106 -4.67 5.14 4.88
C PHE A 106 -5.98 5.83 5.28
N HIS A 107 -6.70 6.30 4.27
CA HIS A 107 -7.89 7.09 4.46
C HIS A 107 -9.13 6.24 4.19
N GLY A 108 -9.76 5.77 5.26
CA GLY A 108 -11.00 5.04 5.23
C GLY A 108 -12.23 5.91 5.45
N VAL A 109 -13.33 5.26 5.71
CA VAL A 109 -14.61 5.93 6.00
C VAL A 109 -14.82 6.08 7.52
N THR A 110 -15.47 7.15 7.90
CA THR A 110 -15.93 7.35 9.29
C THR A 110 -17.23 6.58 9.54
N GLU A 111 -17.62 6.42 10.79
CA GLU A 111 -18.91 5.81 11.15
C GLU A 111 -20.09 6.57 10.50
N ARG A 112 -20.00 7.90 10.47
CA ARG A 112 -21.01 8.75 9.81
C ARG A 112 -21.15 8.41 8.33
N THR A 113 -20.04 8.31 7.63
CA THR A 113 -20.00 7.98 6.20
C THR A 113 -20.47 6.55 5.97
N ARG A 114 -19.97 5.60 6.76
CA ARG A 114 -20.36 4.19 6.68
C ARG A 114 -21.83 3.95 6.94
N LEU A 115 -22.43 4.64 7.92
CA LEU A 115 -23.85 4.48 8.24
C LEU A 115 -24.79 5.26 7.31
N SER A 116 -24.26 6.03 6.38
CA SER A 116 -25.07 6.85 5.46
C SER A 116 -24.71 6.59 4.00
N VAL A 117 -23.87 7.44 3.41
CA VAL A 117 -23.63 7.47 1.96
C VAL A 117 -22.60 6.47 1.47
N GLY A 118 -21.74 5.96 2.37
CA GLY A 118 -20.57 5.19 1.96
C GLY A 118 -19.49 6.06 1.33
N GLY A 119 -18.43 5.43 0.87
CA GLY A 119 -17.27 6.08 0.25
C GLY A 119 -16.28 5.06 -0.23
N ASP A 120 -15.01 5.44 -0.22
CA ASP A 120 -13.90 4.57 -0.60
C ASP A 120 -12.79 4.64 0.44
N TYR A 121 -12.07 3.54 0.60
CA TYR A 121 -10.74 3.54 1.19
C TYR A 121 -9.73 3.95 0.12
N ASN A 122 -8.86 4.88 0.46
CA ASN A 122 -7.69 5.21 -0.34
C ASN A 122 -6.44 4.83 0.47
N ILE A 123 -5.65 3.92 -0.05
CA ILE A 123 -4.48 3.37 0.63
C ILE A 123 -3.27 3.56 -0.28
N GLU A 124 -2.27 4.27 0.24
CA GLU A 124 -0.99 4.52 -0.44
C GLU A 124 0.15 4.13 0.48
N PHE A 125 1.12 3.43 -0.07
CA PHE A 125 2.33 3.04 0.65
C PHE A 125 3.52 2.90 -0.30
N MET A 126 4.71 3.12 0.23
CA MET A 126 5.94 2.77 -0.45
C MET A 126 6.25 1.30 -0.16
N MET A 127 6.67 0.57 -1.17
CA MET A 127 7.10 -0.81 -1.05
C MET A 127 8.50 -0.98 -1.65
N SER A 128 9.38 -1.66 -0.94
CA SER A 128 10.70 -2.09 -1.42
C SER A 128 10.94 -3.54 -1.07
N VAL A 129 11.85 -4.17 -1.81
CA VAL A 129 12.20 -5.59 -1.63
C VAL A 129 13.70 -5.71 -1.44
N ARG A 130 14.12 -6.40 -0.40
CA ARG A 130 15.54 -6.71 -0.15
C ARG A 130 15.74 -8.20 0.06
N ASN A 131 16.94 -8.65 -0.25
CA ASN A 131 17.35 -10.03 -0.01
C ASN A 131 17.36 -10.30 1.50
N ALA A 132 16.71 -11.37 1.94
CA ALA A 132 16.61 -11.72 3.36
C ALA A 132 17.93 -12.22 3.96
N VAL A 133 18.86 -12.71 3.13
CA VAL A 133 20.16 -13.24 3.57
C VAL A 133 21.23 -12.16 3.57
N THR A 134 21.33 -11.38 2.48
CA THR A 134 22.39 -10.38 2.30
C THR A 134 22.01 -8.99 2.79
N GLY A 135 20.69 -8.70 2.87
CA GLY A 135 20.16 -7.37 3.17
C GLY A 135 20.20 -6.41 1.98
N GLU A 136 20.73 -6.82 0.83
CA GLU A 136 20.81 -5.99 -0.36
C GLU A 136 19.44 -5.65 -0.93
N LEU A 137 19.30 -4.42 -1.41
CA LEU A 137 18.08 -3.94 -2.06
C LEU A 137 17.94 -4.60 -3.43
N ILE A 138 16.84 -5.31 -3.65
CA ILE A 138 16.51 -5.94 -4.95
C ILE A 138 15.62 -5.00 -5.76
N GLU A 139 14.54 -4.49 -5.15
CA GLU A 139 13.67 -3.51 -5.78
C GLU A 139 13.64 -2.23 -4.92
N ALA A 140 13.96 -1.10 -5.56
CA ALA A 140 13.93 0.21 -4.92
C ALA A 140 12.49 0.56 -4.47
N PRO A 141 12.33 1.44 -3.46
CA PRO A 141 11.02 1.88 -3.02
C PRO A 141 10.19 2.43 -4.18
N ARG A 142 9.00 1.91 -4.35
CA ARG A 142 8.00 2.38 -5.32
C ARG A 142 6.65 2.61 -4.65
N CYS A 143 5.90 3.55 -5.17
CA CYS A 143 4.57 3.87 -4.66
C CYS A 143 3.56 2.83 -5.15
N VAL A 144 2.77 2.31 -4.22
CA VAL A 144 1.59 1.49 -4.49
C VAL A 144 0.36 2.23 -3.99
N ASN A 145 -0.61 2.38 -4.87
CA ASN A 145 -1.88 3.02 -4.56
C ASN A 145 -3.02 2.05 -4.88
N THR A 146 -3.95 1.91 -3.95
CA THR A 146 -5.12 1.05 -4.12
C THR A 146 -6.34 1.63 -3.43
N ASN A 147 -7.51 1.32 -3.96
CA ASN A 147 -8.79 1.77 -3.44
C ASN A 147 -9.71 0.59 -3.17
N LEU A 148 -10.58 0.75 -2.20
CA LEU A 148 -11.62 -0.21 -1.88
C LEU A 148 -12.95 0.51 -1.68
N SER A 149 -13.97 0.14 -2.41
CA SER A 149 -15.32 0.67 -2.19
C SER A 149 -15.85 0.27 -0.82
N ALA A 150 -16.36 1.25 -0.09
CA ALA A 150 -16.98 1.10 1.22
C ALA A 150 -18.47 1.48 1.13
N PRO A 151 -19.35 0.54 0.77
CA PRO A 151 -20.77 0.84 0.68
C PRO A 151 -21.32 1.33 2.00
N GLY A 152 -22.32 2.24 1.94
CA GLY A 152 -22.93 2.85 3.10
C GLY A 152 -24.29 2.25 3.49
N GLY A 153 -24.76 2.65 4.67
CA GLY A 153 -26.08 2.32 5.17
C GLY A 153 -26.34 0.82 5.31
N ILE A 154 -27.47 0.36 4.80
CA ILE A 154 -27.91 -1.04 4.90
C ILE A 154 -26.88 -1.98 4.24
N ALA A 155 -26.26 -1.59 3.14
CA ALA A 155 -25.29 -2.42 2.46
C ALA A 155 -24.04 -2.67 3.33
N ALA A 156 -23.58 -1.68 4.08
CA ALA A 156 -22.49 -1.86 5.04
C ALA A 156 -22.86 -2.87 6.14
N LEU A 157 -24.07 -2.75 6.71
CA LEU A 157 -24.56 -3.67 7.75
C LEU A 157 -24.69 -5.10 7.23
N MET A 158 -25.18 -5.27 6.01
CA MET A 158 -25.28 -6.60 5.38
C MET A 158 -23.92 -7.27 5.17
N LEU A 159 -22.88 -6.49 4.83
CA LEU A 159 -21.52 -7.02 4.71
C LEU A 159 -20.98 -7.46 6.08
N GLU A 160 -21.19 -6.67 7.12
CA GLU A 160 -20.79 -7.04 8.49
C GLU A 160 -21.47 -8.32 8.97
N GLN A 161 -22.78 -8.46 8.74
CA GLN A 161 -23.53 -9.67 9.09
C GLN A 161 -22.99 -10.94 8.39
N LYS A 162 -22.38 -10.77 7.22
CA LYS A 162 -21.72 -11.85 6.47
C LYS A 162 -20.27 -12.07 6.89
N GLY A 163 -19.79 -11.40 7.94
CA GLY A 163 -18.39 -11.43 8.37
C GLY A 163 -17.44 -10.63 7.49
N GLN A 164 -17.96 -9.88 6.52
CA GLN A 164 -17.21 -8.99 5.63
C GLN A 164 -17.06 -7.60 6.25
N THR A 165 -16.42 -7.56 7.41
CA THR A 165 -16.11 -6.29 8.09
C THR A 165 -15.12 -5.47 7.28
N GLU A 166 -15.03 -4.18 7.56
CA GLU A 166 -14.04 -3.31 6.90
C GLU A 166 -12.61 -3.86 7.06
N LYS A 167 -12.27 -4.35 8.25
CA LYS A 167 -10.96 -4.94 8.53
C LYS A 167 -10.68 -6.18 7.69
N VAL A 168 -11.64 -7.08 7.56
CA VAL A 168 -11.52 -8.29 6.72
C VAL A 168 -11.31 -7.88 5.27
N ARG A 169 -12.14 -7.01 4.73
CA ARG A 169 -12.10 -6.58 3.33
C ARG A 169 -10.82 -5.84 2.97
N VAL A 170 -10.35 -4.95 3.85
CA VAL A 170 -9.09 -4.23 3.67
C VAL A 170 -7.90 -5.19 3.75
N THR A 171 -7.91 -6.13 4.69
CA THR A 171 -6.85 -7.15 4.80
C THR A 171 -6.82 -8.05 3.55
N ASP A 172 -7.96 -8.44 3.04
CA ASP A 172 -8.07 -9.25 1.81
C ASP A 172 -7.55 -8.47 0.59
N LEU A 173 -7.95 -7.20 0.45
CA LEU A 173 -7.42 -6.32 -0.60
C LEU A 173 -5.90 -6.22 -0.53
N LEU A 174 -5.33 -5.87 0.62
CA LEU A 174 -3.88 -5.73 0.77
C LEU A 174 -3.14 -7.04 0.55
N THR A 175 -3.72 -8.18 0.96
CA THR A 175 -3.16 -9.50 0.66
C THR A 175 -3.03 -9.70 -0.85
N GLN A 176 -4.08 -9.37 -1.61
CA GLN A 176 -4.07 -9.52 -3.07
C GLN A 176 -3.13 -8.51 -3.73
N VAL A 177 -3.20 -7.24 -3.37
CA VAL A 177 -2.32 -6.19 -3.92
C VAL A 177 -0.85 -6.54 -3.70
N ILE A 178 -0.46 -6.91 -2.49
CA ILE A 178 0.93 -7.29 -2.17
C ILE A 178 1.35 -8.51 -3.00
N ARG A 179 0.46 -9.48 -3.17
CA ARG A 179 0.73 -10.67 -4.01
C ARG A 179 0.99 -10.29 -5.45
N ASP A 180 0.14 -9.43 -6.02
CA ASP A 180 0.25 -8.99 -7.41
C ASP A 180 1.54 -8.18 -7.61
N GLU A 181 1.87 -7.30 -6.66
CA GLU A 181 3.09 -6.49 -6.69
C GLU A 181 4.38 -7.32 -6.56
N LEU A 182 4.33 -8.48 -5.90
CA LEU A 182 5.46 -9.38 -5.70
C LEU A 182 5.52 -10.52 -6.74
N SER A 183 4.57 -10.55 -7.68
CA SER A 183 4.50 -11.54 -8.75
C SER A 183 4.93 -10.94 -10.09
N GLY A 184 5.01 -11.76 -11.13
CA GLY A 184 5.36 -11.31 -12.48
C GLY A 184 6.84 -10.94 -12.62
N SER A 185 7.13 -9.82 -13.25
CA SER A 185 8.50 -9.36 -13.50
C SER A 185 8.67 -7.87 -13.17
N TYR A 186 9.91 -7.45 -12.94
CA TYR A 186 10.31 -6.05 -12.82
C TYR A 186 11.42 -5.73 -13.81
N THR A 187 11.61 -4.45 -14.11
CA THR A 187 12.61 -3.98 -15.08
C THR A 187 13.76 -3.28 -14.38
N ILE A 188 14.98 -3.56 -14.80
CA ILE A 188 16.21 -2.89 -14.37
C ILE A 188 16.85 -2.14 -15.54
#